data_e75b6369738731bd2cd952f2a213c507
#
_entry.id   e75b6369738731bd2cd952f2a213c507
#
_cell.length_a   1.000
_cell.length_b   1.000
_cell.length_c   1.000
_cell.angle_alpha   90.00
_cell.angle_beta   90.00
_cell.angle_gamma   90.00
#
_symmetry.space_group_name_H-M   'P 1'
#
loop_
_entity.id
_entity.type
_entity.pdbx_description
1 polymer ?
#
loop_
_entity_poly.entity_id
_entity_poly.type
_entity_poly.pdbx_seq_one_letter_code
_entity_poly.pdbx_strand_id
1 'polypeptide(L)'
;MPNLVHGGPGRAGGGEEMGGKRGIKHFMQRCAIQGSPTTLTEITGIYQPKADYKDAEKHPFAYHWEDIQPGMSLKTHNRTLTDTDIINFGNLTWDHFYAHTDITSLEGSIFEQRTAHGYLIISAAAGLFVYPNKGPVAANYGLEEIRFLRPLYHNDTIHVRLTCKEKVDRDQKGKELPSGIVKWYVEVFDTEALEEEDKLVAIATILTMVQKKQTTFHEVNRSFVEEKLSELEESATAQWGLMTPQHMVEHLEMSLRIATGEISNFEINTPEEHIEQVQETLYNYEKMPRGYKMPLMKKDELEPLKHEGLSEAKTSLLKAYDNFVVFFREHPKATTKNAVFGELNSFDWKLLNRKHFNHHFQQFGLM
;
A
#
# COMPACT_ATOMS: atom_id res chain seq x y z
N MET A 1 -30.08 19.45 8.20
CA MET A 1 -29.55 20.73 7.69
C MET A 1 -30.44 21.20 6.59
N PRO A 2 -30.77 22.50 6.50
CA PRO A 2 -31.62 23.02 5.41
C PRO A 2 -30.89 22.81 4.07
N ASN A 3 -31.57 22.23 3.12
CA ASN A 3 -31.05 22.00 1.76
C ASN A 3 -31.14 23.27 0.87
N LEU A 4 -31.73 24.35 1.41
CA LEU A 4 -31.91 25.60 0.71
C LEU A 4 -30.92 26.65 1.20
N VAL A 5 -30.44 27.46 0.27
CA VAL A 5 -29.59 28.64 0.57
C VAL A 5 -30.46 29.68 1.28
N HIS A 6 -30.04 30.13 2.45
CA HIS A 6 -30.67 31.20 3.21
C HIS A 6 -29.90 32.50 3.00
N GLY A 7 -30.58 33.61 2.97
CA GLY A 7 -30.01 34.92 2.73
C GLY A 7 -30.19 35.39 1.29
N GLY A 8 -29.76 36.60 1.00
CA GLY A 8 -29.88 37.25 -0.28
C GLY A 8 -28.52 37.67 -0.86
N PRO A 9 -28.48 38.18 -2.09
CA PRO A 9 -27.25 38.66 -2.71
C PRO A 9 -26.69 39.92 -2.05
N GLY A 10 -25.40 40.13 -2.15
CA GLY A 10 -24.73 41.34 -1.69
C GLY A 10 -24.64 41.46 -0.15
N ARG A 11 -25.09 42.55 0.40
CA ARG A 11 -24.96 42.83 1.85
C ARG A 11 -25.80 41.93 2.76
N ALA A 12 -26.72 41.15 2.20
CA ALA A 12 -27.53 40.22 2.98
C ALA A 12 -26.81 38.88 3.24
N GLY A 13 -25.59 38.69 2.73
CA GLY A 13 -24.87 37.44 2.79
C GLY A 13 -25.47 36.38 1.85
N GLY A 14 -24.66 35.40 1.44
CA GLY A 14 -25.09 34.35 0.55
C GLY A 14 -25.85 33.20 1.22
N GLY A 15 -25.97 33.20 2.55
CA GLY A 15 -26.56 32.12 3.35
C GLY A 15 -25.76 30.80 3.28
N GLU A 16 -24.65 30.78 2.56
CA GLU A 16 -23.77 29.62 2.43
C GLU A 16 -22.83 29.48 3.63
N GLU A 17 -22.62 30.58 4.38
CA GLU A 17 -21.73 30.62 5.54
C GLU A 17 -22.17 29.70 6.71
N MET A 18 -23.42 29.29 6.73
CA MET A 18 -23.96 28.39 7.75
C MET A 18 -23.81 26.89 7.38
N GLY A 19 -23.20 26.55 6.27
CA GLY A 19 -23.26 25.23 5.67
C GLY A 19 -21.92 24.46 5.54
N GLY A 20 -21.10 24.31 6.59
CA GLY A 20 -19.90 23.45 6.54
C GLY A 20 -18.94 23.81 5.39
N LYS A 21 -18.67 22.87 4.47
CA LYS A 21 -17.79 23.11 3.31
C LYS A 21 -18.26 24.25 2.39
N ARG A 22 -19.57 24.53 2.31
CA ARG A 22 -20.11 25.65 1.54
C ARG A 22 -19.79 26.98 2.20
N GLY A 23 -19.88 27.05 3.53
CA GLY A 23 -19.52 28.25 4.29
C GLY A 23 -18.06 28.64 4.07
N ILE A 24 -17.15 27.65 4.09
CA ILE A 24 -15.73 27.89 3.79
C ILE A 24 -15.56 28.42 2.35
N LYS A 25 -16.22 27.82 1.38
CA LYS A 25 -16.14 28.24 -0.05
C LYS A 25 -16.69 29.64 -0.30
N HIS A 26 -17.62 30.13 0.53
CA HIS A 26 -18.16 31.47 0.44
C HIS A 26 -17.07 32.54 0.61
N PHE A 27 -16.10 32.31 1.47
CA PHE A 27 -14.97 33.20 1.73
C PHE A 27 -13.78 32.98 0.78
N MET A 28 -13.87 32.04 -0.15
CA MET A 28 -12.82 31.77 -1.12
C MET A 28 -13.07 32.48 -2.42
N GLN A 29 -12.03 33.07 -3.00
CA GLN A 29 -12.08 33.61 -4.35
C GLN A 29 -12.10 32.45 -5.35
N ARG A 30 -13.07 32.45 -6.26
CA ARG A 30 -13.12 31.49 -7.36
C ARG A 30 -12.33 32.04 -8.54
N CYS A 31 -11.37 31.28 -9.02
CA CYS A 31 -10.64 31.57 -10.24
C CYS A 31 -10.91 30.48 -11.27
N ALA A 32 -11.18 30.85 -12.51
CA ALA A 32 -11.18 29.92 -13.63
C ALA A 32 -9.75 29.83 -14.16
N ILE A 33 -9.24 28.61 -14.30
CA ILE A 33 -7.93 28.34 -14.90
C ILE A 33 -8.19 27.66 -16.25
N GLN A 34 -7.62 28.20 -17.31
CA GLN A 34 -7.66 27.63 -18.65
C GLN A 34 -6.24 27.47 -19.18
N GLY A 35 -5.97 26.38 -19.86
CA GLY A 35 -4.65 26.08 -20.41
C GLY A 35 -4.65 24.78 -21.20
N SER A 36 -3.48 24.40 -21.73
CA SER A 36 -3.30 23.09 -22.33
C SER A 36 -3.49 21.98 -21.28
N PRO A 37 -3.79 20.74 -21.69
CA PRO A 37 -3.83 19.61 -20.76
C PRO A 37 -2.58 19.49 -19.88
N THR A 38 -1.39 19.71 -20.45
CA THR A 38 -0.11 19.69 -19.74
C THR A 38 -0.06 20.77 -18.65
N THR A 39 -0.40 22.03 -18.99
CA THR A 39 -0.44 23.12 -18.02
C THR A 39 -1.44 22.87 -16.90
N LEU A 40 -2.63 22.33 -17.23
CA LEU A 40 -3.63 22.00 -16.23
C LEU A 40 -3.17 20.86 -15.31
N THR A 41 -2.47 19.85 -15.87
CA THR A 41 -1.85 18.76 -15.08
C THR A 41 -0.85 19.30 -14.07
N GLU A 42 0.04 20.19 -14.48
CA GLU A 42 1.06 20.80 -13.62
C GLU A 42 0.46 21.62 -12.49
N ILE A 43 -0.56 22.43 -12.79
CA ILE A 43 -1.20 23.31 -11.80
C ILE A 43 -2.05 22.52 -10.80
N THR A 44 -2.79 21.52 -11.28
CA THR A 44 -3.74 20.79 -10.43
C THR A 44 -3.15 19.58 -9.73
N GLY A 45 -2.02 19.05 -10.21
CA GLY A 45 -1.49 17.77 -9.79
C GLY A 45 -2.37 16.57 -10.20
N ILE A 46 -3.29 16.79 -11.18
CA ILE A 46 -4.19 15.76 -11.71
C ILE A 46 -3.95 15.67 -13.22
N TYR A 47 -3.48 14.50 -13.67
CA TYR A 47 -3.23 14.28 -15.10
C TYR A 47 -4.50 14.45 -15.92
N GLN A 48 -4.41 15.30 -16.93
CA GLN A 48 -5.46 15.54 -17.89
C GLN A 48 -5.22 14.68 -19.14
N PRO A 49 -6.25 14.02 -19.69
CA PRO A 49 -6.11 13.27 -20.95
C PRO A 49 -5.48 14.14 -22.03
N LYS A 50 -4.53 13.56 -22.77
CA LYS A 50 -3.70 14.20 -23.80
C LYS A 50 -2.65 15.20 -23.27
N ALA A 51 -2.40 15.28 -21.95
CA ALA A 51 -1.23 15.96 -21.42
C ALA A 51 0.05 15.16 -21.69
N ASP A 52 1.18 15.84 -21.62
CA ASP A 52 2.49 15.17 -21.68
C ASP A 52 2.62 14.15 -20.54
N TYR A 53 3.24 13.03 -20.85
CA TYR A 53 3.51 11.96 -19.89
C TYR A 53 4.97 11.53 -19.98
N LYS A 54 5.44 10.86 -18.94
CA LYS A 54 6.79 10.31 -18.88
C LYS A 54 6.73 8.81 -18.61
N ASP A 55 7.35 8.03 -19.47
CA ASP A 55 7.46 6.60 -19.24
C ASP A 55 8.29 6.30 -18.00
N ALA A 56 7.79 5.39 -17.17
CA ALA A 56 8.43 4.98 -15.94
C ALA A 56 9.67 4.11 -16.23
N GLU A 57 10.74 4.29 -15.49
CA GLU A 57 11.99 3.52 -15.63
C GLU A 57 11.81 2.04 -15.26
N LYS A 58 10.89 1.76 -14.34
CA LYS A 58 10.47 0.42 -13.95
C LYS A 58 8.97 0.37 -13.91
N HIS A 59 8.39 -0.83 -13.77
CA HIS A 59 6.95 -0.99 -13.71
C HIS A 59 6.31 -0.08 -12.65
N PRO A 60 5.27 0.72 -12.95
CA PRO A 60 4.66 1.67 -12.02
C PRO A 60 4.22 1.06 -10.68
N PHE A 61 3.79 -0.20 -10.69
CA PHE A 61 3.40 -0.92 -9.47
C PHE A 61 4.58 -1.39 -8.60
N ALA A 62 5.81 -1.17 -9.03
CA ALA A 62 7.03 -1.38 -8.23
C ALA A 62 7.48 -0.13 -7.45
N TYR A 63 6.75 0.97 -7.57
CA TYR A 63 7.03 2.21 -6.82
C TYR A 63 6.16 2.31 -5.57
N HIS A 64 6.72 2.86 -4.51
CA HIS A 64 5.94 3.30 -3.36
C HIS A 64 5.15 4.58 -3.68
N TRP A 65 4.14 4.86 -2.87
CA TRP A 65 3.22 5.96 -3.11
C TRP A 65 3.91 7.33 -3.30
N GLU A 66 4.97 7.61 -2.55
CA GLU A 66 5.73 8.87 -2.66
C GLU A 66 6.42 9.05 -4.01
N ASP A 67 6.88 7.95 -4.62
CA ASP A 67 7.67 7.99 -5.87
C ASP A 67 6.81 8.11 -7.12
N ILE A 68 5.54 7.82 -7.01
CA ILE A 68 4.60 7.92 -8.13
C ILE A 68 4.23 9.39 -8.31
N GLN A 69 4.20 9.86 -9.56
CA GLN A 69 3.82 11.22 -9.90
C GLN A 69 2.74 11.22 -10.99
N PRO A 70 1.80 12.19 -10.97
CA PRO A 70 0.89 12.39 -12.10
C PRO A 70 1.62 12.50 -13.42
N GLY A 71 1.13 11.82 -14.46
CA GLY A 71 1.80 11.73 -15.75
C GLY A 71 2.85 10.61 -15.87
N MET A 72 3.22 9.92 -14.78
CA MET A 72 4.03 8.69 -14.86
C MET A 72 3.25 7.62 -15.63
N SER A 73 3.85 7.04 -16.66
CA SER A 73 3.14 6.18 -17.61
C SER A 73 3.85 4.84 -17.85
N LEU A 74 3.07 3.86 -18.31
CA LEU A 74 3.53 2.58 -18.83
C LEU A 74 2.77 2.27 -20.11
N LYS A 75 3.49 1.99 -21.20
CA LYS A 75 2.93 1.35 -22.39
C LYS A 75 3.18 -0.15 -22.33
N THR A 76 2.15 -0.96 -22.50
CA THR A 76 2.25 -2.42 -22.43
C THR A 76 2.71 -3.02 -23.78
N HIS A 77 3.01 -4.30 -23.76
CA HIS A 77 3.08 -5.11 -24.99
C HIS A 77 1.68 -5.32 -25.60
N ASN A 78 1.64 -5.84 -26.81
CA ASN A 78 0.40 -6.10 -27.54
C ASN A 78 -0.22 -7.45 -27.15
N ARG A 79 -1.55 -7.55 -27.25
CA ARG A 79 -2.31 -8.81 -27.12
C ARG A 79 -3.42 -8.86 -28.16
N THR A 80 -3.49 -9.93 -28.94
CA THR A 80 -4.59 -10.21 -29.85
C THR A 80 -5.73 -10.89 -29.05
N LEU A 81 -6.95 -10.39 -29.21
CA LEU A 81 -8.16 -10.99 -28.65
C LEU A 81 -8.66 -12.04 -29.63
N THR A 82 -8.67 -13.30 -29.23
CA THR A 82 -9.10 -14.41 -30.06
C THR A 82 -10.60 -14.69 -29.89
N ASP A 83 -11.19 -15.39 -30.86
CA ASP A 83 -12.57 -15.89 -30.71
C ASP A 83 -12.74 -16.78 -29.46
N THR A 84 -11.70 -17.54 -29.14
CA THR A 84 -11.66 -18.36 -27.93
C THR A 84 -11.75 -17.52 -26.63
N ASP A 85 -11.12 -16.34 -26.59
CA ASP A 85 -11.21 -15.42 -25.44
C ASP A 85 -12.66 -14.96 -25.25
N ILE A 86 -13.35 -14.60 -26.34
CA ILE A 86 -14.75 -14.13 -26.32
C ILE A 86 -15.67 -15.26 -25.83
N ILE A 87 -15.54 -16.46 -26.40
CA ILE A 87 -16.35 -17.62 -26.02
C ILE A 87 -16.13 -18.02 -24.57
N ASN A 88 -14.87 -18.12 -24.14
CA ASN A 88 -14.53 -18.49 -22.77
C ASN A 88 -15.03 -17.46 -21.77
N PHE A 89 -14.94 -16.16 -22.10
CA PHE A 89 -15.45 -15.11 -21.22
C PHE A 89 -16.97 -15.17 -21.09
N GLY A 90 -17.69 -15.37 -22.20
CA GLY A 90 -19.15 -15.56 -22.20
C GLY A 90 -19.56 -16.78 -21.36
N ASN A 91 -18.86 -17.91 -21.50
CA ASN A 91 -19.12 -19.11 -20.72
C ASN A 91 -18.82 -18.91 -19.21
N LEU A 92 -17.77 -18.17 -18.88
CA LEU A 92 -17.38 -17.89 -17.50
C LEU A 92 -18.39 -16.95 -16.80
N THR A 93 -18.85 -15.92 -17.52
CA THR A 93 -19.69 -14.86 -16.96
C THR A 93 -21.17 -15.07 -17.18
N TRP A 94 -21.56 -15.97 -18.05
CA TRP A 94 -22.91 -16.21 -18.55
C TRP A 94 -23.48 -15.01 -19.35
N ASP A 95 -22.63 -14.10 -19.78
CA ASP A 95 -23.01 -13.01 -20.67
C ASP A 95 -23.08 -13.52 -22.12
N HIS A 96 -24.23 -14.03 -22.45
CA HIS A 96 -24.57 -14.58 -23.79
C HIS A 96 -25.41 -13.58 -24.58
N PHE A 97 -25.18 -12.28 -24.41
CA PHE A 97 -25.85 -11.28 -25.22
C PHE A 97 -25.59 -11.56 -26.71
N TYR A 98 -26.62 -11.42 -27.56
CA TYR A 98 -26.56 -11.87 -28.95
C TYR A 98 -25.37 -11.32 -29.73
N ALA A 99 -24.97 -10.07 -29.49
CA ALA A 99 -23.84 -9.44 -30.17
C ALA A 99 -22.49 -10.14 -29.93
N HIS A 100 -22.40 -10.98 -28.89
CA HIS A 100 -21.20 -11.78 -28.58
C HIS A 100 -21.27 -13.21 -29.11
N THR A 101 -22.50 -13.73 -29.38
CA THR A 101 -22.71 -15.16 -29.56
C THR A 101 -23.35 -15.52 -30.89
N ASP A 102 -24.16 -14.63 -31.51
CA ASP A 102 -24.99 -14.94 -32.67
C ASP A 102 -24.76 -13.98 -33.82
N ILE A 103 -24.01 -14.44 -34.84
CA ILE A 103 -23.70 -13.65 -36.03
C ILE A 103 -24.94 -13.36 -36.87
N THR A 104 -25.97 -14.22 -36.81
CA THR A 104 -27.18 -14.07 -37.64
C THR A 104 -28.12 -13.00 -37.10
N SER A 105 -27.97 -12.61 -35.83
CA SER A 105 -28.78 -11.58 -35.16
C SER A 105 -28.19 -10.18 -35.27
N LEU A 106 -27.09 -9.98 -35.99
CA LEU A 106 -26.41 -8.68 -36.11
C LEU A 106 -27.02 -7.75 -37.15
N GLU A 107 -27.88 -8.26 -38.05
CA GLU A 107 -28.53 -7.44 -39.08
C GLU A 107 -29.34 -6.30 -38.43
N GLY A 108 -29.05 -5.06 -38.83
CA GLY A 108 -29.66 -3.86 -38.27
C GLY A 108 -29.12 -3.41 -36.93
N SER A 109 -28.13 -4.10 -36.36
CA SER A 109 -27.40 -3.67 -35.18
C SER A 109 -26.29 -2.65 -35.52
N ILE A 110 -25.65 -2.12 -34.47
CA ILE A 110 -24.47 -1.24 -34.62
C ILE A 110 -23.17 -2.02 -34.82
N PHE A 111 -23.21 -3.35 -34.79
CA PHE A 111 -22.04 -4.22 -34.85
C PHE A 111 -21.94 -4.91 -36.20
N GLU A 112 -20.75 -4.89 -36.78
CA GLU A 112 -20.46 -5.55 -38.08
C GLU A 112 -20.16 -7.05 -37.94
N GLN A 113 -19.61 -7.42 -36.76
CA GLN A 113 -19.21 -8.78 -36.41
C GLN A 113 -19.56 -9.04 -34.95
N ARG A 114 -19.42 -10.30 -34.48
CA ARG A 114 -19.51 -10.59 -33.06
C ARG A 114 -18.43 -9.82 -32.30
N THR A 115 -18.85 -8.97 -31.38
CA THR A 115 -17.97 -8.08 -30.64
C THR A 115 -17.48 -8.72 -29.33
N ALA A 116 -16.30 -8.35 -28.90
CA ALA A 116 -15.79 -8.69 -27.57
C ALA A 116 -16.64 -8.02 -26.48
N HIS A 117 -16.85 -8.72 -25.37
CA HIS A 117 -17.53 -8.15 -24.19
C HIS A 117 -16.73 -6.95 -23.67
N GLY A 118 -17.40 -5.88 -23.32
CA GLY A 118 -16.74 -4.71 -22.75
C GLY A 118 -15.91 -5.03 -21.49
N TYR A 119 -16.43 -5.89 -20.62
CA TYR A 119 -15.70 -6.35 -19.44
C TYR A 119 -14.53 -7.29 -19.78
N LEU A 120 -14.58 -8.04 -20.87
CA LEU A 120 -13.42 -8.77 -21.38
C LEU A 120 -12.30 -7.81 -21.77
N ILE A 121 -12.63 -6.73 -22.49
CA ILE A 121 -11.65 -5.71 -22.90
C ILE A 121 -10.93 -5.13 -21.68
N ILE A 122 -11.67 -4.70 -20.64
CA ILE A 122 -11.07 -4.16 -19.41
C ILE A 122 -10.29 -5.22 -18.64
N SER A 123 -10.77 -6.46 -18.59
CA SER A 123 -10.05 -7.57 -17.93
C SER A 123 -8.74 -7.92 -18.65
N ALA A 124 -8.78 -7.95 -19.99
CA ALA A 124 -7.59 -8.18 -20.82
C ALA A 124 -6.57 -7.03 -20.67
N ALA A 125 -7.06 -5.79 -20.64
CA ALA A 125 -6.25 -4.60 -20.36
C ALA A 125 -5.57 -4.70 -18.99
N ALA A 126 -6.32 -5.09 -17.94
CA ALA A 126 -5.78 -5.29 -16.60
C ALA A 126 -4.68 -6.36 -16.59
N GLY A 127 -4.87 -7.46 -17.34
CA GLY A 127 -3.85 -8.49 -17.50
C GLY A 127 -2.56 -7.99 -18.16
N LEU A 128 -2.66 -7.02 -19.07
CA LEU A 128 -1.50 -6.47 -19.77
C LEU A 128 -0.62 -5.58 -18.88
N PHE A 129 -1.23 -4.81 -17.95
CA PHE A 129 -0.47 -3.94 -17.06
C PHE A 129 -0.29 -4.51 -15.65
N VAL A 130 -0.64 -5.76 -15.39
CA VAL A 130 -0.42 -6.38 -14.09
C VAL A 130 1.08 -6.54 -13.81
N TYR A 131 1.48 -6.30 -12.55
CA TYR A 131 2.82 -6.60 -12.07
C TYR A 131 2.77 -7.89 -11.25
N PRO A 132 3.32 -9.02 -11.75
CA PRO A 132 3.14 -10.32 -11.12
C PRO A 132 3.93 -10.50 -9.82
N ASN A 133 4.94 -9.67 -9.59
CA ASN A 133 5.77 -9.76 -8.39
C ASN A 133 5.13 -9.02 -7.21
N LYS A 134 5.43 -9.49 -6.00
CA LYS A 134 5.05 -8.75 -4.79
C LYS A 134 5.74 -7.38 -4.78
N GLY A 135 4.94 -6.34 -4.59
CA GLY A 135 5.39 -4.94 -4.59
C GLY A 135 4.59 -4.09 -3.62
N PRO A 136 4.75 -2.76 -3.69
CA PRO A 136 4.03 -1.81 -2.83
C PRO A 136 2.52 -1.75 -3.08
N VAL A 137 2.02 -2.20 -4.23
CA VAL A 137 0.57 -2.27 -4.50
C VAL A 137 -0.03 -3.37 -3.65
N ALA A 138 -0.86 -2.97 -2.69
CA ALA A 138 -1.48 -3.86 -1.72
C ALA A 138 -2.80 -4.47 -2.26
N ALA A 139 -3.56 -3.70 -3.03
CA ALA A 139 -4.85 -4.13 -3.58
C ALA A 139 -5.29 -3.29 -4.77
N ASN A 140 -6.11 -3.89 -5.65
CA ASN A 140 -6.99 -3.14 -6.54
C ASN A 140 -8.16 -2.63 -5.69
N TYR A 141 -8.32 -1.30 -5.63
CA TYR A 141 -9.25 -0.64 -4.70
C TYR A 141 -10.59 -0.29 -5.35
N GLY A 142 -10.60 -0.11 -6.67
CA GLY A 142 -11.82 0.25 -7.36
C GLY A 142 -11.62 0.58 -8.83
N LEU A 143 -12.73 0.88 -9.48
CA LEU A 143 -12.80 1.21 -10.89
C LEU A 143 -13.82 2.34 -11.08
N GLU A 144 -13.41 3.40 -11.77
CA GLU A 144 -14.21 4.59 -12.06
C GLU A 144 -14.20 4.88 -13.57
N GLU A 145 -15.19 5.61 -14.04
CA GLU A 145 -15.19 6.25 -15.37
C GLU A 145 -14.95 5.32 -16.55
N ILE A 146 -15.53 4.10 -16.54
CA ILE A 146 -15.43 3.21 -17.70
C ILE A 146 -16.23 3.77 -18.87
N ARG A 147 -15.62 3.81 -20.06
CA ARG A 147 -16.28 4.10 -21.32
C ARG A 147 -15.75 3.16 -22.41
N PHE A 148 -16.65 2.55 -23.14
CA PHE A 148 -16.37 1.82 -24.37
C PHE A 148 -16.67 2.74 -25.54
N LEU A 149 -15.66 3.10 -26.29
CA LEU A 149 -15.74 4.10 -27.34
C LEU A 149 -15.97 3.45 -28.71
N ARG A 150 -15.45 2.23 -28.88
CA ARG A 150 -15.57 1.44 -30.10
C ARG A 150 -15.69 -0.04 -29.76
N PRO A 151 -16.39 -0.84 -30.59
CA PRO A 151 -16.35 -2.28 -30.48
C PRO A 151 -14.95 -2.82 -30.82
N LEU A 152 -14.56 -3.91 -30.18
CA LEU A 152 -13.46 -4.77 -30.62
C LEU A 152 -14.01 -6.09 -31.06
N TYR A 153 -13.40 -6.64 -32.11
CA TYR A 153 -13.80 -7.88 -32.71
C TYR A 153 -12.75 -8.98 -32.44
N HIS A 154 -13.05 -10.21 -32.85
CA HIS A 154 -12.06 -11.28 -32.79
C HIS A 154 -10.89 -10.97 -33.74
N ASN A 155 -9.68 -11.28 -33.29
CA ASN A 155 -8.38 -10.99 -33.91
C ASN A 155 -7.92 -9.54 -33.85
N ASP A 156 -8.69 -8.62 -33.29
CA ASP A 156 -8.16 -7.28 -33.01
C ASP A 156 -7.05 -7.36 -31.95
N THR A 157 -6.03 -6.55 -32.14
CA THR A 157 -4.84 -6.52 -31.29
C THR A 157 -4.80 -5.24 -30.49
N ILE A 158 -4.76 -5.36 -29.17
CA ILE A 158 -4.75 -4.22 -28.24
C ILE A 158 -3.40 -4.04 -27.55
N HIS A 159 -3.10 -2.81 -27.20
CA HIS A 159 -2.16 -2.46 -26.14
C HIS A 159 -2.78 -1.44 -25.20
N VAL A 160 -2.15 -1.24 -24.05
CA VAL A 160 -2.66 -0.33 -23.01
C VAL A 160 -1.61 0.72 -22.67
N ARG A 161 -2.08 1.95 -22.45
CA ARG A 161 -1.34 2.96 -21.70
C ARG A 161 -1.98 3.13 -20.33
N LEU A 162 -1.16 2.97 -19.30
CA LEU A 162 -1.52 3.18 -17.91
C LEU A 162 -0.79 4.43 -17.42
N THR A 163 -1.51 5.51 -17.09
CA THR A 163 -0.90 6.77 -16.67
C THR A 163 -1.41 7.15 -15.27
N CYS A 164 -0.51 7.52 -14.37
CA CYS A 164 -0.91 8.03 -13.05
C CYS A 164 -1.74 9.31 -13.22
N LYS A 165 -3.02 9.25 -12.86
CA LYS A 165 -3.97 10.36 -12.97
C LYS A 165 -3.90 11.26 -11.74
N GLU A 166 -3.98 10.67 -10.55
CA GLU A 166 -4.11 11.39 -9.30
C GLU A 166 -3.59 10.55 -8.14
N LYS A 167 -3.06 11.21 -7.13
CA LYS A 167 -2.68 10.60 -5.85
C LYS A 167 -3.57 11.17 -4.75
N VAL A 168 -4.18 10.28 -3.99
CA VAL A 168 -5.01 10.65 -2.85
C VAL A 168 -4.39 10.10 -1.59
N ASP A 169 -4.06 10.96 -0.65
CA ASP A 169 -3.58 10.54 0.66
C ASP A 169 -4.69 9.85 1.44
N ARG A 170 -4.32 8.89 2.25
CA ARG A 170 -5.24 8.09 3.04
C ARG A 170 -4.76 8.03 4.48
N ASP A 171 -5.67 8.33 5.41
CA ASP A 171 -5.43 8.10 6.82
C ASP A 171 -5.36 6.58 7.09
N GLN A 172 -4.36 6.19 7.87
CA GLN A 172 -4.23 4.82 8.33
C GLN A 172 -5.42 4.45 9.23
N LYS A 173 -5.94 3.24 9.05
CA LYS A 173 -7.01 2.70 9.88
C LYS A 173 -6.66 1.30 10.36
N GLY A 174 -6.82 1.05 11.65
CA GLY A 174 -6.64 -0.26 12.23
C GLY A 174 -5.26 -0.85 11.94
N LYS A 175 -5.22 -2.15 11.71
CA LYS A 175 -4.00 -2.93 11.44
C LYS A 175 -3.61 -2.91 9.96
N GLU A 176 -3.51 -1.74 9.36
CA GLU A 176 -3.07 -1.56 7.99
C GLU A 176 -1.76 -0.78 7.94
N LEU A 177 -0.86 -1.15 7.03
CA LEU A 177 0.34 -0.35 6.78
C LEU A 177 -0.04 0.98 6.12
N PRO A 178 0.67 2.08 6.43
CA PRO A 178 0.45 3.36 5.80
C PRO A 178 0.42 3.26 4.28
N SER A 179 -0.62 3.79 3.68
CA SER A 179 -0.88 3.69 2.24
C SER A 179 -1.58 4.94 1.72
N GLY A 180 -1.60 5.10 0.42
CA GLY A 180 -2.42 6.06 -0.29
C GLY A 180 -3.11 5.39 -1.47
N ILE A 181 -4.05 6.08 -2.08
CA ILE A 181 -4.71 5.64 -3.31
C ILE A 181 -4.04 6.31 -4.49
N VAL A 182 -3.71 5.53 -5.50
CA VAL A 182 -3.28 6.04 -6.80
C VAL A 182 -4.37 5.71 -7.80
N LYS A 183 -4.85 6.74 -8.49
CA LYS A 183 -5.77 6.62 -9.60
C LYS A 183 -4.97 6.58 -10.89
N TRP A 184 -5.24 5.56 -11.70
CA TRP A 184 -4.57 5.32 -12.97
C TRP A 184 -5.55 5.50 -14.10
N TYR A 185 -5.24 6.39 -15.02
CA TYR A 185 -5.96 6.54 -16.28
C TYR A 185 -5.50 5.41 -17.22
N VAL A 186 -6.45 4.62 -17.66
CA VAL A 186 -6.24 3.47 -18.54
C VAL A 186 -6.78 3.83 -19.90
N GLU A 187 -5.96 3.73 -20.92
CA GLU A 187 -6.32 3.89 -22.32
C GLU A 187 -6.04 2.57 -23.04
N VAL A 188 -7.06 1.98 -23.62
CA VAL A 188 -6.94 0.76 -24.43
C VAL A 188 -6.98 1.16 -25.89
N PHE A 189 -5.93 0.80 -26.61
CA PHE A 189 -5.77 1.13 -28.03
C PHE A 189 -5.87 -0.13 -28.90
N ASP A 190 -6.58 -0.01 -30.01
CA ASP A 190 -6.44 -0.94 -31.13
C ASP A 190 -5.12 -0.62 -31.86
N THR A 191 -4.25 -1.61 -31.95
CA THR A 191 -2.90 -1.44 -32.54
C THR A 191 -2.94 -1.34 -34.06
N GLU A 192 -3.97 -1.88 -34.68
CA GLU A 192 -4.07 -2.01 -36.14
C GLU A 192 -4.99 -0.97 -36.80
N ALA A 193 -5.72 -0.17 -36.00
CA ALA A 193 -6.56 0.88 -36.54
C ALA A 193 -5.72 1.90 -37.33
N LEU A 194 -6.19 2.25 -38.52
CA LEU A 194 -5.47 3.13 -39.46
C LEU A 194 -5.55 4.60 -39.06
N GLU A 195 -6.74 5.02 -38.60
CA GLU A 195 -7.00 6.41 -38.21
C GLU A 195 -6.71 6.59 -36.73
N GLU A 196 -6.10 7.72 -36.35
CA GLU A 196 -5.74 8.01 -34.96
C GLU A 196 -6.95 8.07 -34.01
N GLU A 197 -8.09 8.57 -34.51
CA GLU A 197 -9.34 8.64 -33.74
C GLU A 197 -9.95 7.27 -33.48
N ASP A 198 -9.62 6.29 -34.31
CA ASP A 198 -10.13 4.93 -34.23
C ASP A 198 -9.30 4.03 -33.32
N LYS A 199 -8.09 4.47 -32.96
CA LYS A 199 -7.18 3.69 -32.12
C LYS A 199 -7.68 3.56 -30.69
N LEU A 200 -8.30 4.59 -30.11
CA LEU A 200 -8.76 4.55 -28.71
C LEU A 200 -10.11 3.83 -28.61
N VAL A 201 -10.11 2.64 -28.05
CA VAL A 201 -11.31 1.78 -27.97
C VAL A 201 -11.98 1.79 -26.60
N ALA A 202 -11.24 1.98 -25.54
CA ALA A 202 -11.81 2.08 -24.21
C ALA A 202 -10.94 2.94 -23.28
N ILE A 203 -11.60 3.57 -22.30
CA ILE A 203 -10.94 4.28 -21.22
C ILE A 203 -11.53 3.84 -19.89
N ALA A 204 -10.70 3.89 -18.84
CA ALA A 204 -11.14 3.67 -17.47
C ALA A 204 -10.21 4.42 -16.49
N THR A 205 -10.66 4.57 -15.26
CA THR A 205 -9.79 4.96 -14.14
C THR A 205 -9.79 3.84 -13.12
N ILE A 206 -8.66 3.16 -12.93
CA ILE A 206 -8.50 2.16 -11.88
C ILE A 206 -7.87 2.80 -10.63
N LEU A 207 -8.24 2.28 -9.48
CA LEU A 207 -7.73 2.72 -8.19
C LEU A 207 -6.93 1.60 -7.55
N THR A 208 -5.69 1.89 -7.18
CA THR A 208 -4.87 0.95 -6.42
C THR A 208 -4.50 1.53 -5.06
N MET A 209 -4.52 0.67 -4.04
CA MET A 209 -3.95 0.98 -2.75
C MET A 209 -2.46 0.71 -2.79
N VAL A 210 -1.65 1.74 -2.56
CA VAL A 210 -0.19 1.67 -2.66
C VAL A 210 0.44 2.02 -1.32
N GLN A 211 1.32 1.16 -0.84
CA GLN A 211 2.03 1.36 0.43
C GLN A 211 2.95 2.58 0.35
N LYS A 212 2.99 3.35 1.44
CA LYS A 212 3.94 4.43 1.66
C LYS A 212 5.32 3.88 2.00
N LYS A 213 6.36 4.65 1.70
CA LYS A 213 7.74 4.30 2.09
C LYS A 213 7.86 4.23 3.59
N GLN A 214 8.47 3.14 4.05
CA GLN A 214 8.93 3.05 5.41
C GLN A 214 10.35 3.64 5.50
N THR A 215 10.44 4.83 6.08
CA THR A 215 11.72 5.57 6.23
C THR A 215 12.15 5.73 7.68
N THR A 216 11.27 5.39 8.64
CA THR A 216 11.52 5.57 10.08
C THR A 216 12.39 4.47 10.67
N PHE A 217 12.27 3.25 10.13
CA PHE A 217 12.95 2.06 10.64
C PHE A 217 13.75 1.37 9.54
N HIS A 218 14.91 0.86 9.88
CA HIS A 218 15.63 -0.09 9.04
C HIS A 218 14.96 -1.47 9.11
N GLU A 219 14.99 -2.20 7.99
CA GLU A 219 14.54 -3.58 7.99
C GLU A 219 15.48 -4.42 8.85
N VAL A 220 14.89 -5.22 9.75
CA VAL A 220 15.62 -6.09 10.66
C VAL A 220 15.67 -7.49 10.06
N ASN A 221 16.85 -7.85 9.58
CA ASN A 221 17.17 -9.20 9.13
C ASN A 221 18.43 -9.71 9.83
N ARG A 222 18.80 -10.97 9.63
CA ARG A 222 19.92 -11.62 10.30
C ARG A 222 21.24 -10.87 10.10
N SER A 223 21.55 -10.46 8.86
CA SER A 223 22.79 -9.76 8.54
C SER A 223 22.85 -8.35 9.14
N PHE A 224 21.74 -7.63 9.15
CA PHE A 224 21.64 -6.32 9.79
C PHE A 224 21.88 -6.41 11.31
N VAL A 225 21.26 -7.40 11.98
CA VAL A 225 21.48 -7.60 13.41
C VAL A 225 22.93 -7.93 13.71
N GLU A 226 23.55 -8.82 12.92
CA GLU A 226 24.95 -9.21 13.07
C GLU A 226 25.93 -8.04 12.84
N GLU A 227 25.67 -7.22 11.81
CA GLU A 227 26.42 -6.00 11.55
C GLU A 227 26.37 -5.06 12.77
N LYS A 228 25.18 -4.73 13.27
CA LYS A 228 25.03 -3.81 14.41
C LYS A 228 25.59 -4.37 15.71
N LEU A 229 25.50 -5.66 15.93
CA LEU A 229 26.17 -6.31 17.08
C LEU A 229 27.70 -6.29 16.96
N SER A 230 28.26 -6.34 15.74
CA SER A 230 29.70 -6.26 15.56
C SER A 230 30.27 -4.86 15.93
N GLU A 231 29.47 -3.80 15.71
CA GLU A 231 29.80 -2.41 16.07
C GLU A 231 29.65 -2.12 17.57
N LEU A 232 28.91 -2.95 18.32
CA LEU A 232 28.61 -2.74 19.74
C LEU A 232 29.80 -3.15 20.61
N GLU A 233 30.40 -2.22 21.31
CA GLU A 233 31.50 -2.44 22.27
C GLU A 233 30.99 -2.54 23.72
N GLU A 234 31.75 -3.22 24.60
CA GLU A 234 31.43 -3.30 26.04
C GLU A 234 31.45 -1.92 26.71
N SER A 235 32.29 -1.02 26.22
CA SER A 235 32.44 0.35 26.71
C SER A 235 31.33 1.30 26.26
N ALA A 236 30.47 0.86 25.32
CA ALA A 236 29.41 1.72 24.80
C ALA A 236 28.43 2.15 25.89
N THR A 237 28.04 3.40 25.87
CA THR A 237 27.08 3.97 26.82
C THR A 237 25.76 4.27 26.13
N ALA A 238 24.66 3.93 26.79
CA ALA A 238 23.34 4.23 26.30
C ALA A 238 23.10 5.76 26.25
N GLN A 239 22.53 6.25 25.15
CA GLN A 239 22.12 7.65 25.00
C GLN A 239 20.92 8.00 25.90
N TRP A 240 20.17 7.02 26.35
CA TRP A 240 19.07 7.12 27.33
C TRP A 240 18.85 5.79 28.04
N GLY A 241 18.27 5.84 29.24
CA GLY A 241 17.97 4.66 30.06
C GLY A 241 19.19 4.16 30.83
N LEU A 242 19.06 2.98 31.44
CA LEU A 242 20.05 2.42 32.37
C LEU A 242 20.77 1.18 31.82
N MET A 243 20.38 0.65 30.67
CA MET A 243 20.94 -0.59 30.11
C MET A 243 22.41 -0.43 29.78
N THR A 244 23.21 -1.45 30.13
CA THR A 244 24.52 -1.65 29.55
C THR A 244 24.38 -2.34 28.17
N PRO A 245 25.43 -2.40 27.34
CA PRO A 245 25.42 -3.14 26.07
C PRO A 245 24.91 -4.59 26.23
N GLN A 246 25.38 -5.32 27.25
CA GLN A 246 24.97 -6.69 27.51
C GLN A 246 23.50 -6.78 27.91
N HIS A 247 23.00 -5.88 28.78
CA HIS A 247 21.58 -5.85 29.14
C HIS A 247 20.68 -5.62 27.90
N MET A 248 21.08 -4.76 26.98
CA MET A 248 20.33 -4.52 25.75
C MET A 248 20.28 -5.78 24.87
N VAL A 249 21.40 -6.46 24.71
CA VAL A 249 21.47 -7.68 23.88
C VAL A 249 20.61 -8.79 24.49
N GLU A 250 20.71 -9.03 25.81
CA GLU A 250 19.91 -10.02 26.52
C GLU A 250 18.41 -9.68 26.54
N HIS A 251 18.07 -8.38 26.55
CA HIS A 251 16.69 -7.93 26.45
C HIS A 251 16.09 -8.22 25.06
N LEU A 252 16.84 -7.99 23.99
CA LEU A 252 16.42 -8.34 22.62
C LEU A 252 16.31 -9.86 22.42
N GLU A 253 17.24 -10.63 22.99
CA GLU A 253 17.17 -12.09 23.01
C GLU A 253 15.88 -12.58 23.69
N MET A 254 15.59 -12.05 24.88
CA MET A 254 14.37 -12.38 25.63
C MET A 254 13.11 -12.10 24.81
N SER A 255 13.06 -10.97 24.10
CA SER A 255 11.94 -10.64 23.21
C SER A 255 11.70 -11.69 22.13
N LEU A 256 12.77 -12.19 21.50
CA LEU A 256 12.68 -13.24 20.47
C LEU A 256 12.24 -14.59 21.05
N ARG A 257 12.70 -14.93 22.26
CA ARG A 257 12.30 -16.18 22.95
C ARG A 257 10.83 -16.13 23.42
N ILE A 258 10.32 -14.92 23.75
CA ILE A 258 8.88 -14.71 23.97
C ILE A 258 8.13 -14.91 22.63
N ALA A 259 8.64 -14.38 21.54
CA ALA A 259 8.02 -14.51 20.23
C ALA A 259 7.88 -15.94 19.73
N THR A 260 8.78 -16.83 20.12
CA THR A 260 8.70 -18.26 19.80
C THR A 260 7.87 -19.08 20.81
N GLY A 261 7.36 -18.43 21.88
CA GLY A 261 6.65 -19.11 22.96
C GLY A 261 7.55 -19.89 23.94
N GLU A 262 8.88 -19.83 23.77
CA GLU A 262 9.83 -20.46 24.71
C GLU A 262 9.74 -19.85 26.11
N ILE A 263 9.43 -18.55 26.18
CA ILE A 263 9.08 -17.85 27.40
C ILE A 263 7.61 -17.45 27.30
N SER A 264 6.72 -18.12 28.04
CA SER A 264 5.28 -17.90 27.95
C SER A 264 4.59 -17.81 29.32
N ASN A 265 5.34 -17.96 30.43
CA ASN A 265 4.81 -17.93 31.80
C ASN A 265 4.69 -16.50 32.32
N PHE A 266 3.81 -15.71 31.71
CA PHE A 266 3.44 -14.35 32.13
C PHE A 266 2.00 -14.04 31.72
N GLU A 267 1.41 -13.02 32.33
CA GLU A 267 0.08 -12.52 32.00
C GLU A 267 0.14 -11.37 30.99
N ILE A 268 -0.96 -11.18 30.26
CA ILE A 268 -1.16 -10.00 29.42
C ILE A 268 -1.61 -8.87 30.34
N ASN A 269 -0.85 -7.77 30.34
CA ASN A 269 -1.10 -6.64 31.26
C ASN A 269 -2.07 -5.59 30.68
N THR A 270 -2.28 -5.62 29.35
CA THR A 270 -3.22 -4.72 28.68
C THR A 270 -4.64 -5.29 28.81
N PRO A 271 -5.62 -4.51 29.28
CA PRO A 271 -7.02 -4.92 29.31
C PRO A 271 -7.49 -5.37 27.91
N GLU A 272 -8.32 -6.40 27.85
CA GLU A 272 -8.76 -7.03 26.61
C GLU A 272 -9.37 -6.03 25.63
N GLU A 273 -10.17 -5.08 26.14
CA GLU A 273 -10.81 -4.01 25.36
C GLU A 273 -9.83 -3.02 24.70
N HIS A 274 -8.56 -2.98 25.14
CA HIS A 274 -7.53 -2.09 24.60
C HIS A 274 -6.47 -2.81 23.75
N ILE A 275 -6.48 -4.13 23.71
CA ILE A 275 -5.47 -4.91 22.96
C ILE A 275 -5.45 -4.52 21.49
N GLU A 276 -6.60 -4.41 20.84
CA GLU A 276 -6.68 -4.06 19.42
C GLU A 276 -6.08 -2.69 19.13
N GLN A 277 -6.41 -1.69 19.95
CA GLN A 277 -5.87 -0.34 19.83
C GLN A 277 -4.34 -0.31 20.02
N VAL A 278 -3.82 -1.07 20.97
CA VAL A 278 -2.37 -1.16 21.20
C VAL A 278 -1.69 -1.88 20.04
N GLN A 279 -2.28 -2.95 19.51
CA GLN A 279 -1.76 -3.66 18.33
C GLN A 279 -1.72 -2.79 17.09
N GLU A 280 -2.66 -1.86 16.87
CA GLU A 280 -2.63 -0.91 15.76
C GLU A 280 -1.35 -0.07 15.73
N THR A 281 -0.75 0.20 16.90
CA THR A 281 0.51 0.95 16.98
C THR A 281 1.69 0.23 16.35
N LEU A 282 1.63 -1.09 16.16
CA LEU A 282 2.67 -1.85 15.46
C LEU A 282 2.73 -1.49 13.97
N TYR A 283 1.60 -1.13 13.42
CA TYR A 283 1.42 -0.91 11.97
C TYR A 283 1.80 0.50 11.52
N ASN A 284 1.81 1.48 12.41
CA ASN A 284 2.23 2.84 12.07
C ASN A 284 3.77 2.95 11.98
N TYR A 285 4.26 4.09 11.46
CA TYR A 285 5.70 4.36 11.34
C TYR A 285 6.23 5.25 12.48
N GLU A 286 5.50 5.33 13.60
CA GLU A 286 5.93 6.06 14.78
C GLU A 286 6.97 5.27 15.57
N LYS A 287 7.98 6.00 16.07
CA LYS A 287 9.02 5.42 16.92
C LYS A 287 8.47 5.01 18.27
N MET A 288 9.04 3.97 18.85
CA MET A 288 8.74 3.59 20.25
C MET A 288 9.14 4.74 21.18
N PRO A 289 8.31 5.06 22.19
CA PRO A 289 8.62 6.11 23.16
C PRO A 289 9.86 5.74 23.97
N ARG A 290 10.73 6.73 24.20
CA ARG A 290 11.90 6.54 25.07
C ARG A 290 11.44 6.36 26.53
N GLY A 291 12.11 5.48 27.25
CA GLY A 291 11.81 5.23 28.67
C GLY A 291 10.54 4.42 28.90
N TYR A 292 9.88 3.90 27.85
CA TYR A 292 8.79 2.94 28.03
C TYR A 292 9.35 1.63 28.61
N LYS A 293 8.82 1.22 29.76
CA LYS A 293 9.18 -0.02 30.40
C LYS A 293 8.07 -1.05 30.22
N MET A 294 8.47 -2.24 29.81
CA MET A 294 7.52 -3.35 29.75
C MET A 294 7.02 -3.69 31.17
N PRO A 295 5.74 -4.02 31.32
CA PRO A 295 5.16 -4.38 32.63
C PRO A 295 5.87 -5.54 33.34
N LEU A 296 6.60 -6.37 32.60
CA LEU A 296 7.40 -7.49 33.14
C LEU A 296 8.71 -7.03 33.81
N MET A 297 9.13 -5.77 33.60
CA MET A 297 10.39 -5.23 34.15
C MET A 297 10.13 -4.41 35.41
N LYS A 298 10.92 -4.62 36.44
CA LYS A 298 10.86 -3.81 37.64
C LYS A 298 11.24 -2.37 37.34
N LYS A 299 10.60 -1.45 38.04
CA LYS A 299 10.87 -0.02 37.89
C LYS A 299 12.26 0.29 38.49
N ASP A 300 13.12 0.93 37.68
CA ASP A 300 14.47 1.40 38.06
C ASP A 300 15.49 0.33 38.47
N GLU A 301 15.23 -0.93 38.16
CA GLU A 301 16.18 -2.05 38.32
C GLU A 301 16.53 -2.63 36.92
N LEU A 302 17.78 -3.10 36.80
CA LEU A 302 18.21 -3.90 35.67
C LEU A 302 18.02 -5.39 36.03
N GLU A 303 17.58 -6.17 35.03
CA GLU A 303 17.52 -7.63 35.21
C GLU A 303 18.94 -8.18 35.40
N PRO A 304 19.12 -9.21 36.21
CA PRO A 304 20.41 -9.88 36.33
C PRO A 304 20.88 -10.42 34.97
N LEU A 305 22.16 -10.21 34.65
CA LEU A 305 22.77 -10.75 33.44
C LEU A 305 22.76 -12.29 33.48
N LYS A 306 22.49 -12.90 32.34
CA LYS A 306 22.37 -14.36 32.18
C LYS A 306 23.60 -14.99 31.56
N HIS A 307 24.33 -14.23 30.74
CA HIS A 307 25.53 -14.69 30.05
C HIS A 307 26.79 -14.16 30.77
N GLU A 308 27.89 -14.86 30.60
CA GLU A 308 29.17 -14.52 31.24
C GLU A 308 29.75 -13.19 30.71
N GLY A 309 29.38 -12.76 29.47
CA GLY A 309 29.82 -11.53 28.88
C GLY A 309 29.09 -11.17 27.58
N LEU A 310 29.37 -9.96 27.09
CA LEU A 310 28.73 -9.42 25.88
C LEU A 310 28.90 -10.32 24.65
N SER A 311 30.05 -10.97 24.49
CA SER A 311 30.32 -11.85 23.33
C SER A 311 29.39 -13.07 23.29
N GLU A 312 29.17 -13.69 24.46
CA GLU A 312 28.24 -14.80 24.60
C GLU A 312 26.81 -14.37 24.38
N ALA A 313 26.40 -13.24 24.99
CA ALA A 313 25.09 -12.66 24.80
C ALA A 313 24.78 -12.35 23.31
N LYS A 314 25.74 -11.78 22.56
CA LYS A 314 25.61 -11.56 21.12
C LYS A 314 25.37 -12.86 20.35
N THR A 315 26.12 -13.90 20.66
CA THR A 315 25.98 -15.23 20.02
C THR A 315 24.60 -15.82 20.31
N SER A 316 24.12 -15.71 21.54
CA SER A 316 22.82 -16.20 21.99
C SER A 316 21.67 -15.44 21.31
N LEU A 317 21.76 -14.10 21.20
CA LEU A 317 20.78 -13.28 20.47
C LEU A 317 20.69 -13.70 19.00
N LEU A 318 21.82 -13.91 18.32
CA LEU A 318 21.81 -14.35 16.92
C LEU A 318 21.15 -15.73 16.75
N LYS A 319 21.42 -16.66 17.68
CA LYS A 319 20.75 -17.97 17.71
C LYS A 319 19.25 -17.84 17.95
N ALA A 320 18.83 -16.95 18.87
CA ALA A 320 17.41 -16.68 19.12
C ALA A 320 16.73 -16.08 17.88
N TYR A 321 17.44 -15.24 17.13
CA TYR A 321 16.94 -14.71 15.86
C TYR A 321 16.72 -15.81 14.81
N ASP A 322 17.70 -16.70 14.66
CA ASP A 322 17.57 -17.84 13.74
C ASP A 322 16.40 -18.75 14.14
N ASN A 323 16.25 -19.04 15.44
CA ASN A 323 15.11 -19.80 15.97
C ASN A 323 13.76 -19.12 15.69
N PHE A 324 13.68 -17.81 15.84
CA PHE A 324 12.48 -17.04 15.52
C PHE A 324 12.08 -17.20 14.04
N VAL A 325 13.03 -17.10 13.13
CA VAL A 325 12.77 -17.28 11.69
C VAL A 325 12.33 -18.71 11.37
N VAL A 326 13.00 -19.71 11.96
CA VAL A 326 12.66 -21.13 11.77
C VAL A 326 11.28 -21.44 12.34
N PHE A 327 10.98 -20.98 13.56
CA PHE A 327 9.69 -21.22 14.22
C PHE A 327 8.52 -20.77 13.37
N PHE A 328 8.50 -19.54 12.89
CA PHE A 328 7.37 -19.03 12.08
C PHE A 328 7.36 -19.57 10.64
N ARG A 329 8.47 -20.06 10.12
CA ARG A 329 8.49 -20.81 8.85
C ARG A 329 7.82 -22.17 9.00
N GLU A 330 8.08 -22.87 10.10
CA GLU A 330 7.50 -24.19 10.39
C GLU A 330 6.06 -24.10 10.91
N HIS A 331 5.74 -23.01 11.58
CA HIS A 331 4.43 -22.75 12.17
C HIS A 331 3.80 -21.43 11.65
N PRO A 332 3.47 -21.31 10.33
CA PRO A 332 3.07 -20.05 9.71
C PRO A 332 1.75 -19.46 10.24
N LYS A 333 0.92 -20.27 10.92
CA LYS A 333 -0.35 -19.87 11.54
C LYS A 333 -0.26 -19.71 13.05
N ALA A 334 0.90 -19.89 13.65
CA ALA A 334 1.05 -19.76 15.09
C ALA A 334 0.80 -18.32 15.54
N THR A 335 0.16 -18.20 16.69
CA THR A 335 0.14 -16.98 17.51
C THR A 335 0.81 -17.27 18.83
N THR A 336 1.50 -16.28 19.37
CA THR A 336 2.16 -16.37 20.68
C THR A 336 1.93 -15.11 21.50
N LYS A 337 1.97 -15.26 22.81
CA LYS A 337 1.66 -14.16 23.73
C LYS A 337 2.74 -13.08 23.76
N ASN A 338 2.29 -11.84 23.85
CA ASN A 338 3.09 -10.70 24.29
C ASN A 338 2.41 -10.01 25.48
N ALA A 339 3.16 -9.59 26.49
CA ALA A 339 2.61 -9.01 27.71
C ALA A 339 1.84 -7.70 27.50
N VAL A 340 2.12 -6.97 26.43
CA VAL A 340 1.50 -5.67 26.09
C VAL A 340 0.50 -5.82 24.96
N PHE A 341 0.87 -6.57 23.92
CA PHE A 341 0.12 -6.64 22.68
C PHE A 341 -0.83 -7.85 22.59
N GLY A 342 -0.92 -8.68 23.63
CA GLY A 342 -1.75 -9.88 23.59
C GLY A 342 -1.20 -10.95 22.65
N GLU A 343 -2.09 -11.66 21.95
CA GLU A 343 -1.70 -12.68 20.97
C GLU A 343 -1.23 -12.03 19.66
N LEU A 344 -0.02 -12.38 19.21
CA LEU A 344 0.58 -11.85 18.00
C LEU A 344 0.92 -12.98 17.01
N ASN A 345 0.60 -12.80 15.74
CA ASN A 345 1.01 -13.68 14.65
C ASN A 345 2.42 -13.33 14.14
N SER A 346 2.91 -14.10 13.17
CA SER A 346 4.23 -13.90 12.57
C SER A 346 4.47 -12.49 12.03
N PHE A 347 3.45 -11.86 11.43
CA PHE A 347 3.59 -10.53 10.85
C PHE A 347 3.64 -9.45 11.92
N ASP A 348 2.77 -9.55 12.94
CA ASP A 348 2.77 -8.64 14.10
C ASP A 348 4.12 -8.66 14.83
N TRP A 349 4.67 -9.86 15.07
CA TRP A 349 5.99 -10.02 15.69
C TRP A 349 7.12 -9.41 14.86
N LYS A 350 7.06 -9.52 13.53
CA LYS A 350 8.04 -8.85 12.64
C LYS A 350 7.96 -7.34 12.76
N LEU A 351 6.74 -6.77 12.82
CA LEU A 351 6.55 -5.34 13.01
C LEU A 351 7.07 -4.88 14.38
N LEU A 352 6.75 -5.61 15.45
CA LEU A 352 7.24 -5.33 16.80
C LEU A 352 8.77 -5.40 16.85
N ASN A 353 9.37 -6.48 16.38
CA ASN A 353 10.82 -6.66 16.40
C ASN A 353 11.53 -5.58 15.55
N ARG A 354 10.96 -5.17 14.40
CA ARG A 354 11.49 -4.05 13.62
C ARG A 354 11.58 -2.79 14.46
N LYS A 355 10.49 -2.39 15.14
CA LYS A 355 10.49 -1.21 16.01
C LYS A 355 11.43 -1.37 17.19
N HIS A 356 11.45 -2.53 17.83
CA HIS A 356 12.18 -2.82 19.05
C HIS A 356 13.70 -2.83 18.83
N PHE A 357 14.19 -3.53 17.81
CA PHE A 357 15.62 -3.53 17.46
C PHE A 357 16.09 -2.15 17.05
N ASN A 358 15.33 -1.44 16.20
CA ASN A 358 15.67 -0.07 15.81
C ASN A 358 15.74 0.88 17.03
N HIS A 359 14.81 0.74 17.99
CA HIS A 359 14.81 1.53 19.22
C HIS A 359 16.10 1.32 20.02
N HIS A 360 16.48 0.08 20.25
CA HIS A 360 17.63 -0.26 21.07
C HIS A 360 18.97 -0.01 20.36
N PHE A 361 19.05 -0.23 19.05
CA PHE A 361 20.24 0.13 18.30
C PHE A 361 20.48 1.65 18.26
N GLN A 362 19.39 2.45 18.12
CA GLN A 362 19.48 3.90 18.31
C GLN A 362 19.90 4.28 19.74
N GLN A 363 19.45 3.54 20.75
CA GLN A 363 19.81 3.78 22.14
C GLN A 363 21.32 3.71 22.37
N PHE A 364 22.03 2.89 21.63
CA PHE A 364 23.48 2.72 21.73
C PHE A 364 24.26 3.41 20.59
N GLY A 365 23.59 4.24 19.79
CA GLY A 365 24.25 5.02 18.72
C GLY A 365 24.75 4.17 17.54
N LEU A 366 24.17 2.97 17.34
CA LEU A 366 24.50 2.08 16.23
C LEU A 366 23.78 2.44 14.93
N MET A 367 22.95 3.50 14.96
CA MET A 367 22.15 3.97 13.83
C MET A 367 22.00 5.48 13.85
#